data_71f6c984f6b3de0b10e20b200e9106f2
#
_entry.id   71f6c984f6b3de0b10e20b200e9106f2
#
_cell.length_a   1.000
_cell.length_b   1.000
_cell.length_c   1.000
_cell.angle_alpha   90.00
_cell.angle_beta   90.00
_cell.angle_gamma   90.00
#
_symmetry.space_group_name_H-M   'P 1'
#
loop_
_entity.id
_entity.type
_entity.pdbx_description
1 polymer ?
#
loop_
_entity_poly.entity_id
_entity_poly.type
_entity_poly.pdbx_seq_one_letter_code
_entity_poly.pdbx_strand_id
1 'polypeptide(L)'
;MRVAVWGNSRAGLNFARRLEWAGHTIESLEDPSELDRFDALLLAVTARELEGAVGDVAKHVRPRQIVIHTSLLAGVEALDELETRGCLTIAAAPMGWESCAISTLDEVTDTVIGLLLTEIHMTPEHLPEEQRLERAARMYYAEMLWALHSRAALAAKIIDDFPSHVPDLDTGDIIDAYPAAVELGMARNYRDVARMVGEQERIEELELWAVRKEAPWQNNS
;
A
#
# COMPACT_ATOMS: atom_id res chain seq x y z
N MET A 1 13.83 -11.00 14.15
CA MET A 1 12.67 -10.71 15.01
C MET A 1 11.46 -11.51 14.56
N ARG A 2 10.45 -11.63 15.43
CA ARG A 2 9.16 -12.25 15.10
C ARG A 2 8.18 -11.14 14.74
N VAL A 3 7.58 -11.22 13.54
CA VAL A 3 6.66 -10.22 13.01
C VAL A 3 5.29 -10.84 12.81
N ALA A 4 4.28 -10.27 13.45
CA ALA A 4 2.88 -10.59 13.18
C ALA A 4 2.42 -9.82 11.95
N VAL A 5 1.65 -10.45 11.06
CA VAL A 5 1.04 -9.80 9.90
C VAL A 5 -0.47 -9.81 10.07
N TRP A 6 -1.07 -8.63 10.14
CA TRP A 6 -2.51 -8.41 10.20
C TRP A 6 -3.04 -7.89 8.88
N GLY A 7 -3.87 -8.67 8.21
CA GLY A 7 -4.42 -8.35 6.90
C GLY A 7 -3.68 -9.02 5.74
N ASN A 8 -4.02 -8.62 4.51
CA ASN A 8 -3.55 -9.29 3.30
C ASN A 8 -3.33 -8.34 2.11
N SER A 9 -3.15 -7.03 2.35
CA SER A 9 -2.88 -6.09 1.27
C SER A 9 -1.61 -6.48 0.51
N ARG A 10 -1.58 -6.24 -0.79
CA ARG A 10 -0.44 -6.56 -1.66
C ARG A 10 0.87 -5.95 -1.17
N ALA A 11 0.84 -4.65 -0.82
CA ALA A 11 2.01 -3.95 -0.33
C ALA A 11 2.55 -4.57 0.96
N GLY A 12 1.65 -4.88 1.92
CA GLY A 12 2.01 -5.52 3.18
C GLY A 12 2.57 -6.92 3.00
N LEU A 13 1.93 -7.76 2.19
CA LEU A 13 2.44 -9.11 1.91
C LEU A 13 3.78 -9.10 1.18
N ASN A 14 4.01 -8.16 0.27
CA ASN A 14 5.31 -8.01 -0.38
C ASN A 14 6.38 -7.56 0.60
N PHE A 15 6.07 -6.64 1.52
CA PHE A 15 6.98 -6.21 2.57
C PHE A 15 7.30 -7.37 3.53
N ALA A 16 6.30 -8.11 3.98
CA ALA A 16 6.45 -9.29 4.83
C ALA A 16 7.37 -10.34 4.21
N ARG A 17 7.16 -10.65 2.92
CA ARG A 17 7.99 -11.62 2.18
C ARG A 17 9.46 -11.20 2.11
N ARG A 18 9.74 -9.91 1.94
CA ARG A 18 11.12 -9.41 1.93
C ARG A 18 11.77 -9.53 3.31
N LEU A 19 11.03 -9.25 4.38
CA LEU A 19 11.50 -9.48 5.75
C LEU A 19 11.79 -10.97 6.01
N GLU A 20 10.95 -11.86 5.50
CA GLU A 20 11.17 -13.30 5.59
C GLU A 20 12.47 -13.73 4.87
N TRP A 21 12.72 -13.20 3.66
CA TRP A 21 13.97 -13.45 2.94
C TRP A 21 15.21 -12.90 3.67
N ALA A 22 15.06 -11.82 4.41
CA ALA A 22 16.12 -11.28 5.27
C ALA A 22 16.33 -12.08 6.58
N GLY A 23 15.52 -13.13 6.82
CA GLY A 23 15.68 -14.03 7.97
C GLY A 23 14.80 -13.70 9.17
N HIS A 24 13.79 -12.84 9.03
CA HIS A 24 12.79 -12.64 10.08
C HIS A 24 11.75 -13.76 10.07
N THR A 25 11.14 -14.02 11.22
CA THR A 25 10.03 -14.98 11.33
C THR A 25 8.73 -14.25 11.12
N ILE A 26 7.99 -14.62 10.08
CA ILE A 26 6.72 -13.97 9.70
C ILE A 26 5.58 -14.93 9.99
N GLU A 27 4.59 -14.48 10.74
CA GLU A 27 3.40 -15.26 11.09
C GLU A 27 2.14 -14.44 10.84
N SER A 28 1.12 -15.03 10.20
CA SER A 28 -0.20 -14.41 10.09
C SER A 28 -0.85 -14.30 11.47
N LEU A 29 -1.40 -13.15 11.79
CA LEU A 29 -2.12 -12.92 13.03
C LEU A 29 -3.62 -13.01 12.75
N GLU A 30 -4.30 -13.96 13.39
CA GLU A 30 -5.75 -14.12 13.29
C GLU A 30 -6.48 -13.53 14.52
N ASP A 31 -5.83 -13.56 15.68
CA ASP A 31 -6.34 -13.03 16.93
C ASP A 31 -5.39 -11.97 17.52
N PRO A 32 -5.80 -10.70 17.62
CA PRO A 32 -4.97 -9.65 18.21
C PRO A 32 -4.48 -9.94 19.63
N SER A 33 -5.17 -10.79 20.40
CA SER A 33 -4.76 -11.17 21.76
C SER A 33 -3.42 -11.90 21.81
N GLU A 34 -2.92 -12.40 20.68
CA GLU A 34 -1.62 -13.08 20.57
C GLU A 34 -0.44 -12.13 20.30
N LEU A 35 -0.67 -10.82 20.20
CA LEU A 35 0.35 -9.82 19.85
C LEU A 35 1.53 -9.75 20.82
N ASP A 36 1.35 -10.14 22.07
CA ASP A 36 2.41 -10.15 23.07
C ASP A 36 3.61 -11.07 22.73
N ARG A 37 3.38 -12.03 21.84
CA ARG A 37 4.40 -13.01 21.37
C ARG A 37 5.33 -12.44 20.29
N PHE A 38 5.02 -11.26 19.73
CA PHE A 38 5.71 -10.70 18.58
C PHE A 38 6.50 -9.43 18.94
N ASP A 39 7.62 -9.24 18.26
CA ASP A 39 8.47 -8.04 18.40
C ASP A 39 7.88 -6.88 17.60
N ALA A 40 7.27 -7.18 16.46
CA ALA A 40 6.67 -6.22 15.56
C ALA A 40 5.32 -6.69 15.03
N LEU A 41 4.48 -5.72 14.68
CA LEU A 41 3.21 -5.88 13.96
C LEU A 41 3.31 -5.16 12.62
N LEU A 42 3.01 -5.89 11.55
CA LEU A 42 2.82 -5.34 10.20
C LEU A 42 1.33 -5.30 9.87
N LEU A 43 0.77 -4.11 9.76
CA LEU A 43 -0.59 -3.88 9.30
C LEU A 43 -0.61 -3.93 7.76
N ALA A 44 -0.88 -5.10 7.24
CA ALA A 44 -0.99 -5.38 5.81
C ALA A 44 -2.42 -5.16 5.33
N VAL A 45 -2.92 -3.94 5.47
CA VAL A 45 -4.30 -3.53 5.16
C VAL A 45 -4.31 -2.39 4.15
N THR A 46 -5.44 -2.17 3.48
CA THR A 46 -5.64 -1.00 2.62
C THR A 46 -5.83 0.27 3.45
N ALA A 47 -5.75 1.44 2.83
CA ALA A 47 -5.99 2.71 3.51
C ALA A 47 -7.38 2.78 4.17
N ARG A 48 -8.38 2.18 3.53
CA ARG A 48 -9.78 2.16 4.04
C ARG A 48 -9.97 1.30 5.29
N GLU A 49 -9.14 0.26 5.42
CA GLU A 49 -9.22 -0.69 6.53
C GLU A 49 -8.32 -0.28 7.71
N LEU A 50 -7.40 0.68 7.49
CA LEU A 50 -6.33 0.99 8.43
C LEU A 50 -6.87 1.48 9.78
N GLU A 51 -7.85 2.38 9.81
CA GLU A 51 -8.46 2.88 11.03
C GLU A 51 -9.11 1.74 11.85
N GLY A 52 -9.86 0.86 11.18
CA GLY A 52 -10.45 -0.31 11.83
C GLY A 52 -9.40 -1.26 12.39
N ALA A 53 -8.37 -1.56 11.60
CA ALA A 53 -7.27 -2.43 12.03
C ALA A 53 -6.50 -1.86 13.23
N VAL A 54 -6.26 -0.54 13.26
CA VAL A 54 -5.66 0.15 14.42
C VAL A 54 -6.54 -0.02 15.66
N GLY A 55 -7.85 0.21 15.54
CA GLY A 55 -8.79 0.03 16.66
C GLY A 55 -8.85 -1.41 17.20
N ASP A 56 -8.77 -2.41 16.31
CA ASP A 56 -8.78 -3.82 16.68
C ASP A 56 -7.53 -4.21 17.49
N VAL A 57 -6.36 -3.75 17.07
CA VAL A 57 -5.09 -4.13 17.72
C VAL A 57 -4.72 -3.26 18.92
N ALA A 58 -5.30 -2.06 19.03
CA ALA A 58 -4.92 -1.06 20.02
C ALA A 58 -4.95 -1.57 21.48
N LYS A 59 -5.87 -2.49 21.81
CA LYS A 59 -5.99 -3.05 23.18
C LYS A 59 -4.96 -4.14 23.49
N HIS A 60 -4.23 -4.61 22.49
CA HIS A 60 -3.37 -5.77 22.57
C HIS A 60 -1.89 -5.45 22.36
N VAL A 61 -1.59 -4.25 21.84
CA VAL A 61 -0.21 -3.79 21.67
C VAL A 61 0.43 -3.48 23.02
N ARG A 62 1.74 -3.58 23.09
CA ARG A 62 2.55 -3.26 24.26
C ARG A 62 3.49 -2.07 24.00
N PRO A 63 3.86 -1.31 25.02
CA PRO A 63 4.85 -0.25 24.85
C PRO A 63 6.14 -0.75 24.19
N ARG A 64 6.71 0.05 23.31
CA ARG A 64 7.91 -0.21 22.52
C ARG A 64 7.77 -1.36 21.50
N GLN A 65 6.58 -1.88 21.25
CA GLN A 65 6.33 -2.77 20.12
C GLN A 65 6.41 -1.98 18.83
N ILE A 66 7.08 -2.52 17.82
CA ILE A 66 7.18 -1.89 16.51
C ILE A 66 5.86 -2.15 15.77
N VAL A 67 5.24 -1.09 15.26
CA VAL A 67 4.04 -1.20 14.43
C VAL A 67 4.28 -0.48 13.12
N ILE A 68 4.12 -1.22 12.02
CA ILE A 68 4.36 -0.73 10.66
C ILE A 68 3.08 -0.88 9.86
N HIS A 69 2.65 0.15 9.14
CA HIS A 69 1.67 -0.01 8.07
C HIS A 69 2.29 0.26 6.70
N THR A 70 1.70 -0.31 5.65
CA THR A 70 2.27 -0.25 4.29
C THR A 70 1.40 0.51 3.29
N SER A 71 0.37 1.22 3.74
CA SER A 71 -0.43 2.06 2.86
C SER A 71 0.35 3.29 2.41
N LEU A 72 0.39 3.53 1.10
CA LEU A 72 0.99 4.76 0.55
C LEU A 72 0.08 5.97 0.73
N LEU A 73 -1.23 5.75 0.86
CA LEU A 73 -2.25 6.79 0.99
C LEU A 73 -2.32 7.41 2.39
N ALA A 74 -1.67 6.82 3.38
CA ALA A 74 -1.68 7.29 4.76
C ALA A 74 -0.25 7.49 5.28
N GLY A 75 -0.05 8.46 6.16
CA GLY A 75 1.19 8.68 6.90
C GLY A 75 1.19 8.00 8.25
N VAL A 76 2.19 8.33 9.06
CA VAL A 76 2.35 7.74 10.40
C VAL A 76 1.25 8.17 11.36
N GLU A 77 0.59 9.30 11.11
CA GLU A 77 -0.51 9.86 11.90
C GLU A 77 -1.70 8.88 11.99
N ALA A 78 -1.85 8.01 10.99
CA ALA A 78 -2.86 6.95 11.02
C ALA A 78 -2.65 5.95 12.19
N LEU A 79 -1.49 5.97 12.83
CA LEU A 79 -1.12 5.14 13.98
C LEU A 79 -1.10 5.88 15.32
N ASP A 80 -1.62 7.11 15.41
CA ASP A 80 -1.57 7.95 16.63
C ASP A 80 -2.13 7.24 17.87
N GLU A 81 -3.19 6.45 17.72
CA GLU A 81 -3.74 5.67 18.83
C GLU A 81 -2.72 4.67 19.39
N LEU A 82 -1.91 4.07 18.56
CA LEU A 82 -0.88 3.09 18.95
C LEU A 82 0.36 3.81 19.51
N GLU A 83 0.70 4.96 18.98
CA GLU A 83 1.76 5.82 19.50
C GLU A 83 1.44 6.27 20.93
N THR A 84 0.21 6.71 21.21
CA THR A 84 -0.21 7.10 22.56
C THR A 84 -0.14 5.94 23.56
N ARG A 85 -0.09 4.70 23.10
CA ARG A 85 0.15 3.48 23.90
C ARG A 85 1.63 3.16 24.06
N GLY A 86 2.51 3.97 23.50
CA GLY A 86 3.96 3.85 23.59
C GLY A 86 4.57 2.89 22.56
N CYS A 87 3.87 2.56 21.47
CA CYS A 87 4.43 1.81 20.36
C CYS A 87 5.42 2.65 19.56
N LEU A 88 6.31 1.98 18.83
CA LEU A 88 7.17 2.57 17.82
C LEU A 88 6.43 2.50 16.47
N THR A 89 5.79 3.60 16.08
CA THR A 89 4.90 3.67 14.92
C THR A 89 5.64 4.13 13.68
N ILE A 90 5.39 3.46 12.56
CA ILE A 90 6.10 3.67 11.30
C ILE A 90 5.13 3.50 10.13
N ALA A 91 5.11 4.44 9.20
CA ALA A 91 4.56 4.24 7.88
C ALA A 91 5.69 3.86 6.91
N ALA A 92 5.59 2.71 6.23
CA ALA A 92 6.61 2.23 5.32
C ALA A 92 5.97 1.56 4.09
N ALA A 93 5.67 2.35 3.08
CA ALA A 93 4.97 1.92 1.87
C ALA A 93 5.97 1.60 0.74
N PRO A 94 6.09 0.34 0.30
CA PRO A 94 6.91 0.00 -0.85
C PRO A 94 6.45 0.71 -2.12
N MET A 95 7.40 1.33 -2.83
CA MET A 95 7.20 1.96 -4.13
C MET A 95 8.04 1.22 -5.19
N GLY A 96 7.47 0.16 -5.74
CA GLY A 96 8.19 -0.73 -6.66
C GLY A 96 9.21 -1.64 -5.94
N TRP A 97 10.39 -1.85 -6.57
CA TRP A 97 11.35 -2.85 -6.11
C TRP A 97 12.44 -2.30 -5.18
N GLU A 98 12.80 -1.03 -5.31
CA GLU A 98 14.02 -0.49 -4.72
C GLU A 98 13.77 0.61 -3.69
N SER A 99 12.59 1.26 -3.69
CA SER A 99 12.30 2.36 -2.79
C SER A 99 11.10 2.09 -1.89
N CYS A 100 11.12 2.73 -0.73
CA CYS A 100 10.05 2.68 0.26
C CYS A 100 9.76 4.09 0.76
N ALA A 101 8.52 4.56 0.58
CA ALA A 101 8.08 5.81 1.18
C ALA A 101 7.93 5.63 2.69
N ILE A 102 8.66 6.40 3.47
CA ILE A 102 8.62 6.33 4.92
C ILE A 102 8.08 7.62 5.54
N SER A 103 7.47 7.48 6.70
CA SER A 103 7.13 8.56 7.63
C SER A 103 7.27 8.04 9.06
N THR A 104 7.95 8.79 9.89
CA THR A 104 8.29 8.47 11.28
C THR A 104 8.12 9.72 12.13
N LEU A 105 7.93 9.56 13.44
CA LEU A 105 7.73 10.68 14.37
C LEU A 105 9.03 11.12 15.07
N ASP A 106 10.02 10.22 15.16
CA ASP A 106 11.26 10.47 15.90
C ASP A 106 12.47 9.74 15.28
N GLU A 107 13.67 10.07 15.77
CA GLU A 107 14.92 9.47 15.32
C GLU A 107 15.04 7.98 15.62
N VAL A 108 14.34 7.47 16.64
CA VAL A 108 14.38 6.04 17.01
C VAL A 108 13.63 5.22 15.97
N THR A 109 12.40 5.62 15.64
CA THR A 109 11.58 4.98 14.62
C THR A 109 12.22 5.10 13.24
N ASP A 110 12.86 6.23 12.95
CA ASP A 110 13.61 6.44 11.71
C ASP A 110 14.82 5.50 11.60
N THR A 111 15.58 5.35 12.67
CA THR A 111 16.70 4.40 12.73
C THR A 111 16.21 2.96 12.57
N VAL A 112 15.14 2.58 13.24
CA VAL A 112 14.56 1.22 13.17
C VAL A 112 14.16 0.88 11.74
N ILE A 113 13.41 1.76 11.09
CA ILE A 113 12.99 1.48 9.71
C ILE A 113 14.15 1.53 8.73
N GLY A 114 15.11 2.40 8.90
CA GLY A 114 16.31 2.48 8.07
C GLY A 114 17.13 1.17 8.12
N LEU A 115 17.27 0.56 9.29
CA LEU A 115 17.92 -0.75 9.43
C LEU A 115 17.12 -1.86 8.73
N LEU A 116 15.81 -1.92 8.96
CA LEU A 116 14.95 -2.92 8.31
C LEU A 116 14.98 -2.81 6.79
N LEU A 117 14.90 -1.59 6.25
CA LEU A 117 14.95 -1.35 4.81
C LEU A 117 16.31 -1.75 4.21
N THR A 118 17.40 -1.52 4.95
CA THR A 118 18.74 -1.96 4.54
C THR A 118 18.80 -3.48 4.42
N GLU A 119 18.24 -4.23 5.38
CA GLU A 119 18.20 -5.69 5.39
C GLU A 119 17.40 -6.26 4.20
N ILE A 120 16.34 -5.58 3.78
CA ILE A 120 15.49 -5.99 2.65
C ILE A 120 15.87 -5.32 1.32
N HIS A 121 17.02 -4.65 1.27
CA HIS A 121 17.55 -3.97 0.08
C HIS A 121 16.60 -2.93 -0.53
N MET A 122 16.00 -2.11 0.33
CA MET A 122 15.17 -0.97 -0.08
C MET A 122 15.77 0.35 0.40
N THR A 123 15.64 1.38 -0.43
CA THR A 123 16.08 2.74 -0.11
C THR A 123 14.93 3.53 0.51
N PRO A 124 15.09 4.11 1.71
CA PRO A 124 14.07 4.97 2.31
C PRO A 124 13.92 6.29 1.53
N GLU A 125 12.68 6.70 1.30
CA GLU A 125 12.33 8.02 0.77
C GLU A 125 11.36 8.67 1.77
N HIS A 126 11.80 9.72 2.48
CA HIS A 126 10.91 10.45 3.37
C HIS A 126 9.85 11.17 2.55
N LEU A 127 8.59 10.78 2.72
CA LEU A 127 7.46 11.31 1.98
C LEU A 127 6.51 12.04 2.93
N PRO A 128 6.44 13.39 2.84
CA PRO A 128 5.50 14.19 3.62
C PRO A 128 4.04 13.79 3.33
N GLU A 129 3.18 13.95 4.34
CA GLU A 129 1.76 13.57 4.25
C GLU A 129 1.05 14.22 3.07
N GLU A 130 1.27 15.51 2.86
CA GLU A 130 0.66 16.28 1.79
C GLU A 130 1.05 15.81 0.37
N GLN A 131 2.14 15.05 0.24
CA GLN A 131 2.61 14.53 -1.06
C GLN A 131 2.17 13.07 -1.31
N ARG A 132 1.65 12.37 -0.30
CA ARG A 132 1.33 10.94 -0.39
C ARG A 132 0.25 10.66 -1.43
N LEU A 133 -0.83 11.43 -1.42
CA LEU A 133 -1.94 11.22 -2.34
C LEU A 133 -1.53 11.45 -3.80
N GLU A 134 -0.74 12.49 -4.07
CA GLU A 134 -0.19 12.74 -5.41
C GLU A 134 0.75 11.60 -5.85
N ARG A 135 1.66 11.18 -4.97
CA ARG A 135 2.59 10.08 -5.24
C ARG A 135 1.83 8.77 -5.51
N ALA A 136 0.82 8.47 -4.72
CA ALA A 136 -0.04 7.30 -4.89
C ALA A 136 -0.77 7.31 -6.23
N ALA A 137 -1.39 8.45 -6.60
CA ALA A 137 -2.07 8.58 -7.88
C ALA A 137 -1.13 8.33 -9.08
N ARG A 138 0.08 8.86 -9.04
CA ARG A 138 1.09 8.63 -10.09
C ARG A 138 1.54 7.18 -10.13
N MET A 139 1.79 6.56 -8.98
CA MET A 139 2.23 5.18 -8.88
C MET A 139 1.16 4.21 -9.38
N TYR A 140 -0.06 4.32 -8.91
CA TYR A 140 -1.16 3.43 -9.34
C TYR A 140 -1.51 3.62 -10.81
N TYR A 141 -1.41 4.84 -11.33
CA TYR A 141 -1.57 5.08 -12.76
C TYR A 141 -0.49 4.35 -13.58
N ALA A 142 0.77 4.42 -13.15
CA ALA A 142 1.86 3.70 -13.81
C ALA A 142 1.70 2.17 -13.71
N GLU A 143 1.24 1.64 -12.57
CA GLU A 143 0.94 0.21 -12.40
C GLU A 143 -0.18 -0.27 -13.32
N MET A 144 -1.26 0.51 -13.44
CA MET A 144 -2.35 0.21 -14.38
C MET A 144 -1.88 0.19 -15.82
N LEU A 145 -1.08 1.19 -16.22
CA LEU A 145 -0.49 1.23 -17.57
C LEU A 145 0.42 0.03 -17.82
N TRP A 146 1.21 -0.36 -16.82
CA TRP A 146 2.06 -1.54 -16.94
C TRP A 146 1.25 -2.83 -17.04
N ALA A 147 0.18 -2.97 -16.27
CA ALA A 147 -0.73 -4.12 -16.38
C ALA A 147 -1.30 -4.25 -17.80
N LEU A 148 -1.83 -3.16 -18.36
CA LEU A 148 -2.35 -3.13 -19.74
C LEU A 148 -1.27 -3.46 -20.77
N HIS A 149 -0.08 -2.87 -20.65
CA HIS A 149 1.03 -3.13 -21.56
C HIS A 149 1.50 -4.59 -21.49
N SER A 150 1.64 -5.13 -20.30
CA SER A 150 2.04 -6.52 -20.08
C SER A 150 1.05 -7.51 -20.70
N ARG A 151 -0.24 -7.27 -20.52
CA ARG A 151 -1.30 -8.10 -21.14
C ARG A 151 -1.28 -8.00 -22.67
N ALA A 152 -1.15 -6.80 -23.20
CA ALA A 152 -1.07 -6.61 -24.65
C ALA A 152 0.13 -7.33 -25.24
N ALA A 153 1.31 -7.26 -24.61
CA ALA A 153 2.52 -7.96 -25.04
C ALA A 153 2.36 -9.48 -24.98
N LEU A 154 1.79 -10.02 -23.90
CA LEU A 154 1.49 -11.45 -23.76
C LEU A 154 0.49 -11.93 -24.82
N ALA A 155 -0.58 -11.18 -25.08
CA ALA A 155 -1.59 -11.51 -26.07
C ALA A 155 -1.02 -11.51 -27.50
N ALA A 156 -0.14 -10.56 -27.80
CA ALA A 156 0.48 -10.43 -29.12
C ALA A 156 1.66 -11.40 -29.33
N LYS A 157 2.15 -12.08 -28.29
CA LYS A 157 3.35 -12.95 -28.33
C LYS A 157 4.56 -12.28 -28.96
N ILE A 158 4.70 -10.96 -28.74
CA ILE A 158 5.73 -10.15 -29.40
C ILE A 158 7.08 -10.27 -28.71
N ILE A 159 7.11 -10.65 -27.41
CA ILE A 159 8.34 -10.68 -26.62
C ILE A 159 8.38 -11.99 -25.83
N ASP A 160 9.33 -12.87 -26.16
CA ASP A 160 9.53 -14.14 -25.46
C ASP A 160 10.09 -13.96 -24.03
N ASP A 161 10.78 -12.85 -23.76
CA ASP A 161 11.43 -12.54 -22.46
C ASP A 161 10.66 -11.50 -21.61
N PHE A 162 9.42 -11.21 -21.91
CA PHE A 162 8.64 -10.27 -21.10
C PHE A 162 8.32 -10.90 -19.73
N PRO A 163 8.43 -10.15 -18.62
CA PRO A 163 8.05 -10.68 -17.32
C PRO A 163 6.63 -11.24 -17.40
N SER A 164 6.48 -12.53 -17.13
CA SER A 164 5.19 -13.23 -17.18
C SER A 164 4.23 -12.78 -16.05
N HIS A 165 4.68 -11.86 -15.21
CA HIS A 165 3.94 -11.36 -14.07
C HIS A 165 3.22 -10.06 -14.43
N VAL A 166 1.91 -10.10 -14.44
CA VAL A 166 1.07 -8.90 -14.42
C VAL A 166 0.96 -8.47 -12.96
N PRO A 167 1.20 -7.20 -12.64
CA PRO A 167 1.09 -6.74 -11.25
C PRO A 167 -0.34 -6.96 -10.72
N ASP A 168 -0.44 -7.51 -9.53
CA ASP A 168 -1.69 -7.47 -8.79
C ASP A 168 -2.01 -6.00 -8.47
N LEU A 169 -3.24 -5.60 -8.68
CA LEU A 169 -3.69 -4.22 -8.50
C LEU A 169 -4.53 -4.10 -7.23
N ASP A 170 -4.21 -3.11 -6.42
CA ASP A 170 -5.03 -2.75 -5.26
C ASP A 170 -6.14 -1.79 -5.70
N THR A 171 -7.33 -2.35 -5.95
CA THR A 171 -8.48 -1.62 -6.50
C THR A 171 -8.92 -0.49 -5.60
N GLY A 172 -8.94 -0.71 -4.29
CA GLY A 172 -9.35 0.29 -3.31
C GLY A 172 -8.45 1.52 -3.36
N ASP A 173 -7.14 1.31 -3.30
CA ASP A 173 -6.15 2.38 -3.32
C ASP A 173 -6.11 3.12 -4.67
N ILE A 174 -6.33 2.41 -5.78
CA ILE A 174 -6.48 3.02 -7.10
C ILE A 174 -7.65 4.01 -7.10
N ILE A 175 -8.80 3.61 -6.57
CA ILE A 175 -10.00 4.46 -6.50
C ILE A 175 -9.77 5.66 -5.56
N ASP A 176 -9.14 5.44 -4.41
CA ASP A 176 -8.90 6.46 -3.40
C ASP A 176 -7.83 7.50 -3.82
N ALA A 177 -6.92 7.12 -4.72
CA ALA A 177 -5.95 8.04 -5.31
C ALA A 177 -6.54 8.97 -6.41
N TYR A 178 -7.77 8.72 -6.88
CA TYR A 178 -8.38 9.49 -7.97
C TYR A 178 -8.51 11.00 -7.72
N PRO A 179 -8.81 11.50 -6.50
CA PRO A 179 -8.85 12.94 -6.26
C PRO A 179 -7.55 13.65 -6.64
N ALA A 180 -6.40 13.06 -6.33
CA ALA A 180 -5.11 13.61 -6.73
C ALA A 180 -4.90 13.55 -8.26
N ALA A 181 -5.39 12.50 -8.92
CA ALA A 181 -5.36 12.45 -10.38
C ALA A 181 -6.18 13.57 -11.04
N VAL A 182 -7.27 14.02 -10.39
CA VAL A 182 -8.05 15.19 -10.81
C VAL A 182 -7.23 16.47 -10.69
N GLU A 183 -6.57 16.69 -9.55
CA GLU A 183 -5.72 17.87 -9.30
C GLU A 183 -4.53 17.93 -10.27
N LEU A 184 -3.98 16.78 -10.64
CA LEU A 184 -2.91 16.66 -11.62
C LEU A 184 -3.37 16.83 -13.08
N GLY A 185 -4.65 17.06 -13.34
CA GLY A 185 -5.21 17.15 -14.69
C GLY A 185 -5.26 15.81 -15.44
N MET A 186 -5.10 14.69 -14.74
CA MET A 186 -5.08 13.33 -15.31
C MET A 186 -6.44 12.62 -15.23
N ALA A 187 -7.46 13.24 -14.68
CA ALA A 187 -8.73 12.60 -14.31
C ALA A 187 -9.31 11.70 -15.41
N ARG A 188 -9.37 12.20 -16.65
CA ARG A 188 -9.90 11.43 -17.78
C ARG A 188 -9.05 10.19 -18.07
N ASN A 189 -7.76 10.39 -18.25
CA ASN A 189 -6.85 9.29 -18.59
C ASN A 189 -6.80 8.24 -17.49
N TYR A 190 -6.74 8.67 -16.22
CA TYR A 190 -6.75 7.77 -15.07
C TYR A 190 -7.99 6.89 -15.05
N ARG A 191 -9.16 7.48 -15.21
CA ARG A 191 -10.44 6.78 -15.26
C ARG A 191 -10.54 5.84 -16.46
N ASP A 192 -10.16 6.29 -17.66
CA ASP A 192 -10.26 5.50 -18.89
C ASP A 192 -9.32 4.28 -18.82
N VAL A 193 -8.11 4.45 -18.26
CA VAL A 193 -7.17 3.35 -18.02
C VAL A 193 -7.72 2.39 -16.94
N ALA A 194 -8.28 2.91 -15.85
CA ALA A 194 -8.88 2.09 -14.81
C ALA A 194 -10.04 1.23 -15.36
N ARG A 195 -10.88 1.80 -16.24
CA ARG A 195 -11.95 1.05 -16.92
C ARG A 195 -11.38 -0.08 -17.77
N MET A 196 -10.38 0.22 -18.60
CA MET A 196 -9.76 -0.81 -19.46
C MET A 196 -9.13 -1.94 -18.65
N VAL A 197 -8.48 -1.61 -17.54
CA VAL A 197 -7.92 -2.62 -16.61
C VAL A 197 -9.04 -3.44 -15.98
N GLY A 198 -10.10 -2.80 -15.49
CA GLY A 198 -11.27 -3.48 -14.91
C GLY A 198 -11.88 -4.50 -15.87
N GLU A 199 -12.09 -4.10 -17.13
CA GLU A 199 -12.61 -4.98 -18.20
C GLU A 199 -11.65 -6.15 -18.49
N GLN A 200 -10.34 -5.90 -18.62
CA GLN A 200 -9.35 -6.93 -18.96
C GLN A 200 -9.09 -7.91 -17.84
N GLU A 201 -8.93 -7.42 -16.61
CA GLU A 201 -8.62 -8.25 -15.44
C GLU A 201 -9.89 -8.80 -14.74
N ARG A 202 -11.08 -8.45 -15.25
CA ARG A 202 -12.37 -8.81 -14.67
C ARG A 202 -12.56 -8.32 -13.23
N ILE A 203 -12.06 -7.11 -12.97
CA ILE A 203 -12.22 -6.43 -11.69
C ILE A 203 -13.47 -5.55 -11.75
N GLU A 204 -14.63 -6.15 -11.46
CA GLU A 204 -15.94 -5.51 -11.60
C GLU A 204 -16.06 -4.20 -10.81
N GLU A 205 -15.47 -4.12 -9.62
CA GLU A 205 -15.48 -2.92 -8.80
C GLU A 205 -14.82 -1.74 -9.51
N LEU A 206 -13.66 -1.96 -10.11
CA LEU A 206 -12.90 -0.91 -10.81
C LEU A 206 -13.60 -0.46 -12.09
N GLU A 207 -14.14 -1.40 -12.84
CA GLU A 207 -14.92 -1.12 -14.05
C GLU A 207 -16.16 -0.29 -13.73
N LEU A 208 -16.98 -0.73 -12.77
CA LEU A 208 -18.21 -0.02 -12.37
C LEU A 208 -17.93 1.35 -11.78
N TRP A 209 -16.84 1.49 -11.00
CA TRP A 209 -16.41 2.79 -10.49
C TRP A 209 -16.07 3.75 -11.64
N ALA A 210 -15.26 3.30 -12.60
CA ALA A 210 -14.84 4.12 -13.73
C ALA A 210 -16.03 4.56 -14.57
N VAL A 211 -16.98 3.67 -14.86
CA VAL A 211 -18.22 3.98 -15.59
C VAL A 211 -19.08 4.98 -14.83
N ARG A 212 -19.25 4.84 -13.52
CA ARG A 212 -20.01 5.81 -12.71
C ARG A 212 -19.39 7.20 -12.72
N LYS A 213 -18.07 7.29 -12.77
CA LYS A 213 -17.35 8.57 -12.88
C LYS A 213 -17.39 9.16 -14.31
N GLU A 214 -17.76 8.36 -15.31
CA GLU A 214 -17.95 8.78 -16.69
C GLU A 214 -19.32 9.42 -16.94
N ALA A 215 -20.31 9.15 -16.09
CA ALA A 215 -21.67 9.69 -16.23
C ALA A 215 -21.63 11.23 -16.30
N PRO A 216 -22.26 11.83 -17.31
CA PRO A 216 -22.09 13.24 -17.64
C PRO A 216 -22.62 14.11 -16.51
N TRP A 217 -22.01 15.28 -16.37
CA TRP A 217 -22.60 16.47 -15.80
C TRP A 217 -24.05 16.64 -16.27
N GLN A 218 -24.98 15.92 -15.68
CA GLN A 218 -26.40 16.20 -15.89
C GLN A 218 -26.80 17.28 -14.89
N ASN A 219 -26.85 18.51 -15.47
CA ASN A 219 -27.70 19.61 -15.11
C ASN A 219 -27.50 20.32 -13.78
N ASN A 220 -26.83 21.49 -13.88
CA ASN A 220 -27.41 22.66 -13.29
C ASN A 220 -27.91 23.56 -14.45
N SER A 221 -29.21 23.49 -14.73
CA SER A 221 -30.01 24.54 -15.32
C SER A 221 -30.88 25.13 -14.24
#